data_1bc16badc2008e1fb9031969a2e5bc55
#
_entry.id   1bc16badc2008e1fb9031969a2e5bc55
#
_cell.length_a   1.000
_cell.length_b   1.000
_cell.length_c   1.000
_cell.angle_alpha   90.00
_cell.angle_beta   90.00
_cell.angle_gamma   90.00
#
_symmetry.space_group_name_H-M   'P 1'
#
loop_
_entity.id
_entity.type
_entity.pdbx_description
1 polymer ?
#
loop_
_entity_poly.entity_id
_entity_poly.type
_entity_poly.pdbx_seq_one_letter_code
_entity_poly.pdbx_strand_id
1 'polypeptide(L)'
;PWGESSLWRVSGLAKQPGNQFGRTETGKTPIIPADVQAKVFNYCEEVLAAAPEILNERDAGRLGFRNPALIRIRDAALYVLSITSGMRNEEAIGVESGSWRSEARDGVQFHWVATTEHKTGKGKVEFLIPELTVKVLDLMNRYAKPLQEKMALEVAELECNPTPQDLTNRMLRLAKAKRDVRKLFLCTSMSGQSESAGYHVDALSNGGSKVSFRRLAMAAGTDWQLAPHQCRKTYARNIVESRMGRSSLVFLKWQFKHSSMSMTQLYASNPMQDASLFDEVLEEMTNFKVDLIESWLGDQPLSGGA
;
A
#
# COMPACT_ATOMS: atom_id res chain seq x y z
N PRO A 1 7.86 31.67 -31.00
CA PRO A 1 8.53 32.22 -29.84
C PRO A 1 8.02 31.47 -28.59
N TRP A 2 8.89 30.62 -28.09
CA TRP A 2 8.66 29.87 -26.90
C TRP A 2 8.98 30.80 -25.70
N GLY A 3 7.97 31.32 -25.05
CA GLY A 3 8.20 32.09 -23.85
C GLY A 3 8.67 31.19 -22.70
N GLU A 4 9.42 31.74 -21.75
CA GLU A 4 9.93 30.98 -20.57
C GLU A 4 8.85 30.14 -19.87
N SER A 5 7.62 30.64 -19.84
CA SER A 5 6.48 29.93 -19.26
C SER A 5 6.15 28.60 -19.98
N SER A 6 6.45 28.49 -21.29
CA SER A 6 6.18 27.29 -22.07
C SER A 6 7.23 26.20 -21.81
N LEU A 7 8.50 26.57 -21.71
CA LEU A 7 9.58 25.65 -21.39
C LEU A 7 9.42 25.04 -19.98
N TRP A 8 9.01 25.84 -19.02
CA TRP A 8 8.74 25.37 -17.68
C TRP A 8 7.58 24.37 -17.65
N ARG A 9 6.53 24.59 -18.43
CA ARG A 9 5.40 23.64 -18.53
C ARG A 9 5.81 22.33 -19.18
N VAL A 10 6.54 22.36 -20.26
CA VAL A 10 7.01 21.17 -20.99
C VAL A 10 7.99 20.37 -20.16
N SER A 11 8.89 21.02 -19.44
CA SER A 11 9.86 20.36 -18.58
C SER A 11 9.25 19.77 -17.29
N GLY A 12 7.97 20.01 -16.99
CA GLY A 12 7.34 19.63 -15.73
C GLY A 12 7.86 20.42 -14.52
N LEU A 13 8.71 21.40 -14.74
CA LEU A 13 9.26 22.30 -13.73
C LEU A 13 8.35 23.51 -13.49
N ALA A 14 7.52 23.85 -14.47
CA ALA A 14 6.53 24.90 -14.32
C ALA A 14 5.49 24.48 -13.28
N LYS A 15 5.51 25.18 -12.22
CA LYS A 15 4.61 24.98 -11.11
C LYS A 15 3.66 26.15 -11.05
N GLN A 16 2.44 25.86 -10.62
CA GLN A 16 1.46 26.90 -10.36
C GLN A 16 2.02 27.96 -9.41
N PRO A 17 1.49 29.21 -9.43
CA PRO A 17 1.91 30.24 -8.49
C PRO A 17 1.93 29.72 -7.04
N GLY A 18 3.02 29.96 -6.34
CA GLY A 18 3.23 29.42 -4.99
C GLY A 18 4.00 28.08 -4.93
N ASN A 19 4.28 27.46 -6.06
CA ASN A 19 5.06 26.23 -6.13
C ASN A 19 6.54 26.57 -6.40
N GLN A 20 7.18 27.16 -5.41
CA GLN A 20 8.54 27.67 -5.53
C GLN A 20 9.60 26.55 -5.52
N PHE A 21 10.78 26.85 -6.06
CA PHE A 21 11.94 25.96 -6.05
C PHE A 21 12.34 25.48 -4.62
N GLY A 22 12.06 26.26 -3.60
CA GLY A 22 12.28 25.92 -2.19
C GLY A 22 11.41 24.79 -1.63
N ARG A 23 10.46 24.23 -2.42
CA ARG A 23 9.65 23.08 -1.99
C ARG A 23 10.40 21.74 -1.95
N THR A 24 11.64 21.70 -2.27
CA THR A 24 12.46 20.48 -2.13
C THR A 24 12.51 19.98 -0.68
N GLU A 25 12.39 20.85 0.30
CA GLU A 25 12.33 20.46 1.71
C GLU A 25 10.89 20.29 2.24
N THR A 26 9.98 21.17 1.86
CA THR A 26 8.59 21.16 2.36
C THR A 26 7.66 20.18 1.61
N GLY A 27 8.03 19.71 0.43
CA GLY A 27 7.26 18.73 -0.34
C GLY A 27 7.59 17.26 -0.07
N LYS A 28 8.58 16.97 0.77
CA LYS A 28 8.95 15.58 1.11
C LYS A 28 8.02 15.05 2.20
N THR A 29 7.39 13.92 1.93
CA THR A 29 6.64 13.18 2.96
C THR A 29 7.57 12.89 4.13
N PRO A 30 7.24 13.30 5.37
CA PRO A 30 8.07 13.02 6.53
C PRO A 30 8.09 11.51 6.82
N ILE A 31 9.19 11.06 7.42
CA ILE A 31 9.31 9.71 7.99
C ILE A 31 8.59 9.73 9.34
N ILE A 32 7.92 8.64 9.69
CA ILE A 32 7.28 8.52 11.00
C ILE A 32 8.38 8.39 12.06
N PRO A 33 8.41 9.24 13.10
CA PRO A 33 9.38 9.13 14.19
C PRO A 33 9.31 7.77 14.89
N ALA A 34 10.44 7.28 15.40
CA ALA A 34 10.51 5.93 15.98
C ALA A 34 9.60 5.75 17.20
N ASP A 35 9.48 6.76 18.06
CA ASP A 35 8.57 6.75 19.20
C ASP A 35 7.10 6.72 18.78
N VAL A 36 6.73 7.43 17.70
CA VAL A 36 5.39 7.39 17.12
C VAL A 36 5.13 6.02 16.49
N GLN A 37 6.12 5.45 15.76
CA GLN A 37 5.98 4.09 15.23
C GLN A 37 5.71 3.09 16.33
N ALA A 38 6.48 3.13 17.43
CA ALA A 38 6.31 2.22 18.56
C ALA A 38 4.92 2.36 19.19
N LYS A 39 4.47 3.59 19.47
CA LYS A 39 3.12 3.83 20.04
C LYS A 39 2.01 3.28 19.13
N VAL A 40 2.06 3.60 17.84
CA VAL A 40 1.03 3.16 16.88
C VAL A 40 1.08 1.65 16.69
N PHE A 41 2.27 1.05 16.62
CA PHE A 41 2.41 -0.40 16.44
C PHE A 41 1.90 -1.17 17.66
N ASN A 42 2.28 -0.78 18.88
CA ASN A 42 1.79 -1.39 20.12
C ASN A 42 0.27 -1.30 20.23
N TYR A 43 -0.30 -0.14 19.92
CA TYR A 43 -1.76 0.00 19.88
C TYR A 43 -2.41 -0.93 18.84
N CYS A 44 -1.79 -1.10 17.66
CA CYS A 44 -2.28 -2.04 16.67
C CYS A 44 -2.21 -3.49 17.17
N GLU A 45 -1.13 -3.88 17.86
CA GLU A 45 -1.01 -5.22 18.45
C GLU A 45 -2.13 -5.48 19.47
N GLU A 46 -2.42 -4.54 20.36
CA GLU A 46 -3.53 -4.66 21.33
C GLU A 46 -4.88 -4.82 20.61
N VAL A 47 -5.16 -3.98 19.62
CA VAL A 47 -6.41 -4.04 18.84
C VAL A 47 -6.54 -5.37 18.09
N LEU A 48 -5.46 -5.84 17.47
CA LEU A 48 -5.47 -7.08 16.69
C LEU A 48 -5.49 -8.32 17.58
N ALA A 49 -4.90 -8.28 18.77
CA ALA A 49 -5.01 -9.35 19.78
C ALA A 49 -6.46 -9.54 20.27
N ALA A 50 -7.20 -8.44 20.47
CA ALA A 50 -8.62 -8.49 20.86
C ALA A 50 -9.57 -8.80 19.67
N ALA A 51 -9.09 -8.75 18.44
CA ALA A 51 -9.94 -8.85 17.26
C ALA A 51 -10.71 -10.18 17.13
N PRO A 52 -10.15 -11.37 17.46
CA PRO A 52 -10.90 -12.62 17.36
C PRO A 52 -12.20 -12.63 18.19
N GLU A 53 -12.16 -12.09 19.40
CA GLU A 53 -13.32 -11.99 20.28
C GLU A 53 -14.35 -11.00 19.74
N ILE A 54 -13.91 -9.83 19.30
CA ILE A 54 -14.76 -8.81 18.68
C ILE A 54 -15.46 -9.37 17.43
N LEU A 55 -14.75 -10.16 16.63
CA LEU A 55 -15.34 -10.82 15.45
C LEU A 55 -16.32 -11.92 15.85
N ASN A 56 -16.10 -12.65 16.95
CA ASN A 56 -17.07 -13.59 17.50
C ASN A 56 -18.38 -12.88 17.91
N GLU A 57 -18.28 -11.73 18.58
CA GLU A 57 -19.43 -10.91 18.95
C GLU A 57 -20.21 -10.42 17.71
N ARG A 58 -19.50 -10.00 16.67
CA ARG A 58 -20.11 -9.62 15.39
C ARG A 58 -20.80 -10.81 14.72
N ASP A 59 -20.12 -11.95 14.63
CA ASP A 59 -20.64 -13.14 13.96
C ASP A 59 -21.86 -13.71 14.70
N ALA A 60 -21.94 -13.48 16.01
CA ALA A 60 -23.11 -13.78 16.83
C ALA A 60 -24.24 -12.71 16.73
N GLY A 61 -24.09 -11.70 15.90
CA GLY A 61 -25.09 -10.63 15.71
C GLY A 61 -25.18 -9.60 16.84
N ARG A 62 -24.22 -9.63 17.80
CA ARG A 62 -24.20 -8.67 18.93
C ARG A 62 -23.54 -7.33 18.57
N LEU A 63 -22.75 -7.29 17.50
CA LEU A 63 -22.11 -6.07 17.00
C LEU A 63 -22.49 -5.81 15.54
N GLY A 64 -22.99 -4.62 15.26
CA GLY A 64 -23.22 -4.15 13.90
C GLY A 64 -21.91 -3.72 13.21
N PHE A 65 -21.88 -3.76 11.87
CA PHE A 65 -20.69 -3.44 11.06
C PHE A 65 -20.15 -2.01 11.22
N ARG A 66 -20.92 -1.11 11.84
CA ARG A 66 -20.52 0.28 12.11
C ARG A 66 -19.91 0.45 13.50
N ASN A 67 -19.77 -0.65 14.25
CA ASN A 67 -19.19 -0.61 15.57
C ASN A 67 -17.75 -0.07 15.51
N PRO A 68 -17.38 0.90 16.37
CA PRO A 68 -16.04 1.48 16.39
C PRO A 68 -14.91 0.44 16.59
N ALA A 69 -15.17 -0.66 17.30
CA ALA A 69 -14.19 -1.72 17.49
C ALA A 69 -13.83 -2.41 16.16
N LEU A 70 -14.81 -2.70 15.31
CA LEU A 70 -14.58 -3.25 13.97
C LEU A 70 -13.81 -2.28 13.07
N ILE A 71 -14.11 -0.99 13.17
CA ILE A 71 -13.39 0.05 12.42
C ILE A 71 -11.93 0.10 12.87
N ARG A 72 -11.64 -0.01 14.18
CA ARG A 72 -10.28 -0.04 14.72
C ARG A 72 -9.49 -1.26 14.22
N ILE A 73 -10.10 -2.44 14.16
CA ILE A 73 -9.47 -3.65 13.61
C ILE A 73 -9.03 -3.41 12.16
N ARG A 74 -9.92 -2.90 11.31
CA ARG A 74 -9.59 -2.59 9.91
C ARG A 74 -8.46 -1.57 9.80
N ASP A 75 -8.50 -0.50 10.57
CA ASP A 75 -7.53 0.56 10.53
C ASP A 75 -6.14 0.08 11.03
N ALA A 76 -6.10 -0.71 12.09
CA ALA A 76 -4.88 -1.34 12.61
C ALA A 76 -4.28 -2.32 11.58
N ALA A 77 -5.11 -3.17 10.98
CA ALA A 77 -4.67 -4.11 9.95
C ALA A 77 -4.09 -3.40 8.73
N LEU A 78 -4.71 -2.30 8.27
CA LEU A 78 -4.20 -1.51 7.16
C LEU A 78 -2.85 -0.86 7.48
N TYR A 79 -2.66 -0.37 8.70
CA TYR A 79 -1.39 0.19 9.13
C TYR A 79 -0.30 -0.89 9.15
N VAL A 80 -0.56 -2.04 9.78
CA VAL A 80 0.41 -3.14 9.85
C VAL A 80 0.79 -3.61 8.45
N LEU A 81 -0.16 -3.84 7.56
CA LEU A 81 0.12 -4.19 6.16
C LEU A 81 1.00 -3.11 5.48
N SER A 82 0.67 -1.84 5.65
CA SER A 82 1.38 -0.74 4.99
C SER A 82 2.81 -0.56 5.50
N ILE A 83 3.03 -0.66 6.83
CA ILE A 83 4.35 -0.43 7.43
C ILE A 83 5.29 -1.63 7.26
N THR A 84 4.76 -2.84 7.10
CA THR A 84 5.56 -4.08 6.95
C THR A 84 5.83 -4.48 5.50
N SER A 85 5.06 -3.96 4.55
CA SER A 85 5.23 -4.27 3.12
C SER A 85 5.82 -3.12 2.30
N GLY A 86 5.66 -1.89 2.79
CA GLY A 86 6.01 -0.69 2.04
C GLY A 86 5.15 -0.45 0.79
N MET A 87 3.99 -1.08 0.68
CA MET A 87 3.03 -0.88 -0.42
C MET A 87 2.59 0.57 -0.55
N ARG A 88 2.23 0.99 -1.77
CA ARG A 88 1.47 2.23 -1.96
C ARG A 88 0.06 2.05 -1.38
N ASN A 89 -0.56 3.16 -1.01
CA ASN A 89 -1.90 3.11 -0.41
C ASN A 89 -2.92 2.37 -1.27
N GLU A 90 -2.92 2.63 -2.57
CA GLU A 90 -3.84 1.94 -3.52
C GLU A 90 -3.56 0.44 -3.61
N GLU A 91 -2.29 0.04 -3.54
CA GLU A 91 -1.88 -1.35 -3.51
C GLU A 91 -2.37 -2.04 -2.22
N ALA A 92 -2.22 -1.39 -1.06
CA ALA A 92 -2.63 -1.95 0.23
C ALA A 92 -4.15 -2.08 0.36
N ILE A 93 -4.92 -1.03 0.03
CA ILE A 93 -6.39 -1.11 0.07
C ILE A 93 -6.99 -1.97 -1.05
N GLY A 94 -6.18 -2.28 -2.08
CA GLY A 94 -6.55 -3.14 -3.21
C GLY A 94 -6.33 -4.64 -2.96
N VAL A 95 -5.78 -5.04 -1.81
CA VAL A 95 -5.55 -6.45 -1.49
C VAL A 95 -6.87 -7.21 -1.40
N GLU A 96 -6.92 -8.39 -2.05
CA GLU A 96 -8.10 -9.23 -2.17
C GLU A 96 -7.99 -10.50 -1.32
N SER A 97 -9.11 -11.12 -1.01
CA SER A 97 -9.18 -12.43 -0.34
C SER A 97 -8.44 -13.49 -1.15
N GLY A 98 -7.55 -14.23 -0.46
CA GLY A 98 -6.77 -15.31 -1.06
C GLY A 98 -5.61 -14.83 -1.95
N SER A 99 -5.21 -13.55 -1.86
CA SER A 99 -4.11 -13.02 -2.65
C SER A 99 -2.73 -13.16 -1.97
N TRP A 100 -2.61 -13.92 -0.91
CA TRP A 100 -1.32 -14.18 -0.24
C TRP A 100 -1.00 -15.68 -0.22
N ARG A 101 0.27 -15.98 -0.15
CA ARG A 101 0.79 -17.35 -0.14
C ARG A 101 2.07 -17.44 0.69
N SER A 102 2.38 -18.65 1.12
CA SER A 102 3.62 -18.97 1.83
C SER A 102 4.38 -20.05 1.07
N GLU A 103 5.70 -19.95 1.04
CA GLU A 103 6.58 -20.87 0.34
C GLU A 103 7.84 -21.11 1.18
N ALA A 104 8.21 -22.39 1.40
CA ALA A 104 9.46 -22.75 2.05
C ALA A 104 10.56 -22.94 1.00
N ARG A 105 11.70 -22.28 1.20
CA ARG A 105 12.93 -22.46 0.40
C ARG A 105 14.11 -22.58 1.33
N ASP A 106 14.88 -23.63 1.18
CA ASP A 106 16.10 -23.90 1.96
C ASP A 106 15.88 -23.78 3.49
N GLY A 107 14.73 -24.25 3.97
CA GLY A 107 14.37 -24.20 5.39
C GLY A 107 13.87 -22.83 5.89
N VAL A 108 13.81 -21.82 5.02
CA VAL A 108 13.28 -20.48 5.33
C VAL A 108 11.89 -20.32 4.74
N GLN A 109 10.95 -19.84 5.57
CA GLN A 109 9.59 -19.57 5.14
C GLN A 109 9.47 -18.14 4.59
N PHE A 110 9.02 -18.03 3.36
CA PHE A 110 8.73 -16.75 2.69
C PHE A 110 7.22 -16.58 2.52
N HIS A 111 6.75 -15.35 2.72
CA HIS A 111 5.34 -15.01 2.58
C HIS A 111 5.17 -13.87 1.58
N TRP A 112 4.18 -14.00 0.73
CA TRP A 112 3.94 -13.07 -0.37
C TRP A 112 2.49 -12.62 -0.36
N VAL A 113 2.24 -11.36 -0.70
CA VAL A 113 0.91 -10.83 -0.99
C VAL A 113 0.89 -10.22 -2.38
N ALA A 114 -0.09 -10.62 -3.18
CA ALA A 114 -0.32 -10.09 -4.51
C ALA A 114 -1.36 -8.98 -4.49
N THR A 115 -1.16 -7.96 -5.30
CA THR A 115 -2.11 -6.86 -5.53
C THR A 115 -1.95 -6.31 -6.94
N THR A 116 -2.82 -5.39 -7.34
CA THR A 116 -2.75 -4.74 -8.65
C THR A 116 -2.07 -3.38 -8.53
N GLU A 117 -1.02 -3.18 -9.30
CA GLU A 117 -0.33 -1.91 -9.44
C GLU A 117 -0.93 -1.12 -10.61
N HIS A 118 -1.45 0.08 -10.31
CA HIS A 118 -2.14 0.92 -11.30
C HIS A 118 -1.29 2.07 -11.83
N LYS A 119 -0.31 2.55 -11.06
CA LYS A 119 0.43 3.77 -11.37
C LYS A 119 1.36 3.63 -12.57
N THR A 120 2.01 2.48 -12.74
CA THR A 120 2.96 2.20 -13.83
C THR A 120 2.45 1.13 -14.80
N GLY A 121 1.21 0.67 -14.64
CA GLY A 121 0.57 -0.29 -15.53
C GLY A 121 1.16 -1.70 -15.49
N LYS A 122 1.87 -2.07 -14.43
CA LYS A 122 2.50 -3.40 -14.30
C LYS A 122 1.50 -4.53 -14.03
N GLY A 123 0.25 -4.20 -13.73
CA GLY A 123 -0.77 -5.19 -13.41
C GLY A 123 -0.55 -5.87 -12.05
N LYS A 124 -0.63 -7.19 -12.01
CA LYS A 124 -0.41 -7.96 -10.77
C LYS A 124 1.05 -7.93 -10.35
N VAL A 125 1.31 -7.57 -9.10
CA VAL A 125 2.63 -7.52 -8.47
C VAL A 125 2.58 -8.19 -7.11
N GLU A 126 3.69 -8.80 -6.69
CA GLU A 126 3.82 -9.45 -5.38
C GLU A 126 4.78 -8.67 -4.49
N PHE A 127 4.48 -8.62 -3.20
CA PHE A 127 5.30 -8.03 -2.16
C PHE A 127 5.66 -9.10 -1.12
N LEU A 128 6.92 -9.12 -0.69
CA LEU A 128 7.34 -9.93 0.45
C LEU A 128 6.79 -9.30 1.74
N ILE A 129 6.24 -10.13 2.60
CA ILE A 129 5.65 -9.72 3.88
C ILE A 129 6.11 -10.65 5.01
N PRO A 130 6.18 -10.19 6.26
CA PRO A 130 6.45 -11.05 7.40
C PRO A 130 5.22 -11.90 7.75
N GLU A 131 5.45 -12.99 8.50
CA GLU A 131 4.41 -13.90 9.00
C GLU A 131 3.31 -13.14 9.79
N LEU A 132 3.69 -12.13 10.57
CA LEU A 132 2.71 -11.27 11.27
C LEU A 132 1.67 -10.71 10.30
N THR A 133 2.10 -10.26 9.13
CA THR A 133 1.19 -9.69 8.13
C THR A 133 0.27 -10.76 7.53
N VAL A 134 0.73 -12.00 7.38
CA VAL A 134 -0.13 -13.13 6.97
C VAL A 134 -1.27 -13.32 7.98
N LYS A 135 -0.94 -13.38 9.28
CA LYS A 135 -1.95 -13.49 10.35
C LYS A 135 -2.97 -12.34 10.33
N VAL A 136 -2.49 -11.13 10.04
CA VAL A 136 -3.36 -9.96 9.89
C VAL A 136 -4.27 -10.08 8.66
N LEU A 137 -3.75 -10.59 7.54
CA LEU A 137 -4.55 -10.81 6.32
C LEU A 137 -5.60 -11.92 6.52
N ASP A 138 -5.27 -12.99 7.23
CA ASP A 138 -6.23 -14.05 7.58
C ASP A 138 -7.35 -13.51 8.48
N LEU A 139 -6.99 -12.68 9.47
CA LEU A 139 -7.96 -11.97 10.30
C LEU A 139 -8.87 -11.05 9.47
N MET A 140 -8.27 -10.29 8.55
CA MET A 140 -9.03 -9.41 7.65
C MET A 140 -9.90 -10.17 6.66
N ASN A 141 -9.51 -11.37 6.25
CA ASN A 141 -10.36 -12.24 5.45
C ASN A 141 -11.64 -12.61 6.19
N ARG A 142 -11.53 -12.98 7.48
CA ARG A 142 -12.70 -13.20 8.35
C ARG A 142 -13.52 -11.92 8.55
N TYR A 143 -12.83 -10.78 8.76
CA TYR A 143 -13.49 -9.48 8.88
C TYR A 143 -14.32 -9.12 7.65
N ALA A 144 -13.76 -9.29 6.44
CA ALA A 144 -14.36 -8.85 5.19
C ALA A 144 -15.47 -9.79 4.70
N LYS A 145 -15.42 -11.08 5.02
CA LYS A 145 -16.33 -12.11 4.50
C LYS A 145 -17.81 -11.72 4.49
N PRO A 146 -18.46 -11.32 5.59
CA PRO A 146 -19.88 -10.97 5.55
C PRO A 146 -20.18 -9.68 4.77
N LEU A 147 -19.21 -8.76 4.65
CA LEU A 147 -19.34 -7.57 3.80
C LEU A 147 -19.24 -7.93 2.32
N GLN A 148 -18.36 -8.87 1.98
CA GLN A 148 -18.22 -9.41 0.63
C GLN A 148 -19.48 -10.18 0.21
N GLU A 149 -20.04 -11.00 1.09
CA GLU A 149 -21.30 -11.71 0.87
C GLU A 149 -22.45 -10.73 0.60
N LYS A 150 -22.57 -9.66 1.40
CA LYS A 150 -23.56 -8.61 1.17
C LYS A 150 -23.36 -7.91 -0.18
N MET A 151 -22.13 -7.61 -0.55
CA MET A 151 -21.83 -7.01 -1.86
C MET A 151 -22.12 -7.96 -3.01
N ALA A 152 -21.86 -9.25 -2.84
CA ALA A 152 -22.20 -10.28 -3.83
C ALA A 152 -23.73 -10.40 -4.06
N LEU A 153 -24.52 -10.31 -2.99
CA LEU A 153 -25.99 -10.27 -3.09
C LEU A 153 -26.45 -9.01 -3.83
N GLU A 154 -25.86 -7.85 -3.55
CA GLU A 154 -26.13 -6.61 -4.27
C GLU A 154 -25.80 -6.74 -5.76
N VAL A 155 -24.66 -7.37 -6.11
CA VAL A 155 -24.29 -7.64 -7.50
C VAL A 155 -25.37 -8.49 -8.20
N ALA A 156 -25.81 -9.59 -7.57
CA ALA A 156 -26.84 -10.47 -8.12
C ALA A 156 -28.18 -9.73 -8.31
N GLU A 157 -28.58 -8.90 -7.35
CA GLU A 157 -29.78 -8.08 -7.44
C GLU A 157 -29.70 -7.06 -8.58
N LEU A 158 -28.55 -6.38 -8.71
CA LEU A 158 -28.31 -5.42 -9.78
C LEU A 158 -28.30 -6.07 -11.17
N GLU A 159 -27.89 -7.33 -11.30
CA GLU A 159 -27.91 -8.07 -12.55
C GLU A 159 -29.34 -8.52 -12.95
N CYS A 160 -30.13 -8.97 -11.97
CA CYS A 160 -31.43 -9.55 -12.22
C CYS A 160 -32.54 -8.53 -12.50
N ASN A 161 -32.42 -7.31 -11.96
CA ASN A 161 -33.48 -6.30 -12.00
C ASN A 161 -33.06 -5.00 -12.72
N PRO A 162 -32.98 -4.96 -14.05
CA PRO A 162 -32.66 -3.75 -14.78
C PRO A 162 -33.85 -2.76 -14.70
N THR A 163 -33.67 -1.67 -13.95
CA THR A 163 -34.65 -0.57 -13.88
C THR A 163 -34.31 0.49 -14.92
N PRO A 164 -35.19 0.84 -15.87
CA PRO A 164 -34.84 1.77 -16.96
C PRO A 164 -34.54 3.20 -16.52
N GLN A 165 -35.05 3.64 -15.38
CA GLN A 165 -35.04 5.03 -14.97
C GLN A 165 -33.69 5.51 -14.39
N ASP A 166 -32.75 4.62 -14.00
CA ASP A 166 -31.44 4.97 -13.45
C ASP A 166 -30.32 4.07 -13.96
N LEU A 167 -30.39 3.72 -15.24
CA LEU A 167 -29.51 2.72 -15.86
C LEU A 167 -28.02 3.06 -15.70
N THR A 168 -27.65 4.34 -15.86
CA THR A 168 -26.24 4.73 -15.82
C THR A 168 -25.64 4.58 -14.40
N ASN A 169 -26.31 5.09 -13.37
CA ASN A 169 -25.85 4.99 -11.99
C ASN A 169 -25.80 3.53 -11.54
N ARG A 170 -26.78 2.74 -11.95
CA ARG A 170 -26.87 1.32 -11.66
C ARG A 170 -25.74 0.52 -12.33
N MET A 171 -25.42 0.79 -13.58
CA MET A 171 -24.28 0.17 -14.29
C MET A 171 -22.95 0.54 -13.63
N LEU A 172 -22.77 1.79 -13.25
CA LEU A 172 -21.57 2.25 -12.51
C LEU A 172 -21.45 1.55 -11.15
N ARG A 173 -22.57 1.43 -10.42
CA ARG A 173 -22.61 0.70 -9.15
C ARG A 173 -22.28 -0.76 -9.31
N LEU A 174 -22.88 -1.42 -10.29
CA LEU A 174 -22.61 -2.82 -10.62
C LEU A 174 -21.13 -3.05 -10.96
N ALA A 175 -20.57 -2.23 -11.84
CA ALA A 175 -19.16 -2.33 -12.22
C ALA A 175 -18.22 -2.14 -11.01
N LYS A 176 -18.56 -1.18 -10.13
CA LYS A 176 -17.82 -0.93 -8.89
C LYS A 176 -17.92 -2.11 -7.93
N ALA A 177 -19.11 -2.62 -7.68
CA ALA A 177 -19.33 -3.74 -6.77
C ALA A 177 -18.63 -5.02 -7.26
N LYS A 178 -18.74 -5.35 -8.55
CA LYS A 178 -18.02 -6.48 -9.17
C LYS A 178 -16.49 -6.38 -9.00
N ARG A 179 -15.94 -5.19 -9.19
CA ARG A 179 -14.51 -4.95 -9.02
C ARG A 179 -14.06 -5.09 -7.56
N ASP A 180 -14.90 -4.67 -6.62
CA ASP A 180 -14.51 -4.47 -5.22
C ASP A 180 -14.93 -5.63 -4.30
N VAL A 181 -15.77 -6.56 -4.76
CA VAL A 181 -16.37 -7.65 -3.95
C VAL A 181 -15.35 -8.55 -3.25
N ARG A 182 -14.15 -8.69 -3.79
CA ARG A 182 -13.09 -9.54 -3.21
C ARG A 182 -12.12 -8.76 -2.31
N LYS A 183 -12.21 -7.45 -2.23
CA LYS A 183 -11.29 -6.64 -1.42
C LYS A 183 -11.46 -6.91 0.08
N LEU A 184 -10.36 -6.81 0.82
CA LEU A 184 -10.33 -6.99 2.27
C LEU A 184 -10.71 -5.71 3.02
N PHE A 185 -10.27 -4.56 2.53
CA PHE A 185 -10.50 -3.28 3.21
C PHE A 185 -11.82 -2.66 2.74
N LEU A 186 -12.89 -3.16 3.32
CA LEU A 186 -14.25 -2.71 3.06
C LEU A 186 -14.75 -1.77 4.15
N CYS A 187 -15.72 -0.93 3.80
CA CYS A 187 -16.43 -0.05 4.71
C CYS A 187 -17.92 -0.01 4.37
N THR A 188 -18.72 0.42 5.34
CA THR A 188 -20.14 0.65 5.16
C THR A 188 -20.41 2.14 5.00
N SER A 189 -21.15 2.53 3.97
CA SER A 189 -21.65 3.87 3.74
C SER A 189 -23.17 3.92 3.87
N MET A 190 -23.72 5.07 4.27
CA MET A 190 -25.18 5.22 4.31
C MET A 190 -25.73 5.25 2.90
N SER A 191 -26.80 4.49 2.68
CA SER A 191 -27.59 4.51 1.47
C SER A 191 -28.72 5.55 1.64
N GLY A 192 -28.44 6.80 1.27
CA GLY A 192 -29.43 7.88 1.34
C GLY A 192 -29.50 8.61 2.69
N GLN A 193 -30.50 9.51 2.83
CA GLN A 193 -30.67 10.38 4.00
C GLN A 193 -31.42 9.75 5.18
N SER A 194 -31.92 8.51 5.05
CA SER A 194 -32.72 7.82 6.07
C SER A 194 -32.00 6.60 6.63
N GLU A 195 -32.06 6.43 7.94
CA GLU A 195 -31.55 5.21 8.60
C GLU A 195 -32.27 3.92 8.12
N SER A 196 -33.50 4.03 7.66
CA SER A 196 -34.30 2.94 7.12
C SER A 196 -33.84 2.49 5.72
N ALA A 197 -33.04 3.30 5.00
CA ALA A 197 -32.57 2.99 3.64
C ALA A 197 -31.42 1.93 3.61
N GLY A 198 -30.93 1.49 4.79
CA GLY A 198 -29.86 0.53 4.88
C GLY A 198 -28.46 1.12 4.62
N TYR A 199 -27.49 0.29 4.40
CA TYR A 199 -26.12 0.70 4.10
C TYR A 199 -25.57 -0.06 2.89
N HIS A 200 -24.76 0.61 2.09
CA HIS A 200 -23.96 -0.01 1.05
C HIS A 200 -22.60 -0.42 1.57
N VAL A 201 -22.03 -1.44 0.97
CA VAL A 201 -20.63 -1.83 1.20
C VAL A 201 -19.80 -1.27 0.06
N ASP A 202 -18.72 -0.60 0.41
CA ASP A 202 -17.76 -0.04 -0.52
C ASP A 202 -16.32 -0.44 -0.13
N ALA A 203 -15.44 -0.49 -1.12
CA ALA A 203 -14.02 -0.55 -0.83
C ALA A 203 -13.54 0.76 -0.18
N LEU A 204 -12.61 0.64 0.77
CA LEU A 204 -12.00 1.80 1.40
C LEU A 204 -11.30 2.66 0.34
N SER A 205 -11.63 3.93 0.30
CA SER A 205 -11.03 4.87 -0.65
C SER A 205 -9.69 5.44 -0.15
N ASN A 206 -8.93 6.07 -1.04
CA ASN A 206 -7.72 6.81 -0.67
C ASN A 206 -7.99 7.93 0.36
N GLY A 207 -9.13 8.58 0.28
CA GLY A 207 -9.56 9.55 1.30
C GLY A 207 -9.91 8.88 2.62
N GLY A 208 -10.64 7.77 2.56
CA GLY A 208 -11.02 6.98 3.72
C GLY A 208 -9.80 6.43 4.47
N SER A 209 -8.79 5.91 3.77
CA SER A 209 -7.56 5.43 4.41
C SER A 209 -6.78 6.55 5.12
N LYS A 210 -6.73 7.76 4.57
CA LYS A 210 -6.13 8.92 5.28
C LYS A 210 -6.84 9.23 6.60
N VAL A 211 -8.17 9.16 6.60
CA VAL A 211 -8.97 9.34 7.82
C VAL A 211 -8.70 8.19 8.81
N SER A 212 -8.61 6.96 8.33
CA SER A 212 -8.26 5.78 9.15
C SER A 212 -6.90 5.96 9.85
N PHE A 213 -5.88 6.39 9.13
CA PHE A 213 -4.54 6.61 9.69
C PHE A 213 -4.52 7.73 10.75
N ARG A 214 -5.22 8.83 10.52
CA ARG A 214 -5.33 9.92 11.51
C ARG A 214 -6.05 9.45 12.78
N ARG A 215 -7.16 8.74 12.63
CA ARG A 215 -7.90 8.18 13.75
C ARG A 215 -7.07 7.18 14.56
N LEU A 216 -6.28 6.36 13.86
CA LEU A 216 -5.37 5.39 14.47
C LEU A 216 -4.30 6.10 15.31
N ALA A 217 -3.66 7.15 14.77
CA ALA A 217 -2.67 7.93 15.51
C ALA A 217 -3.25 8.57 16.78
N MET A 218 -4.42 9.17 16.67
CA MET A 218 -5.12 9.74 17.83
C MET A 218 -5.45 8.67 18.89
N ALA A 219 -5.92 7.50 18.47
CA ALA A 219 -6.24 6.40 19.37
C ALA A 219 -4.98 5.80 20.03
N ALA A 220 -3.84 5.84 19.38
CA ALA A 220 -2.53 5.45 19.92
C ALA A 220 -1.90 6.53 20.82
N GLY A 221 -2.60 7.61 21.13
CA GLY A 221 -2.12 8.67 22.01
C GLY A 221 -1.00 9.53 21.41
N THR A 222 -1.05 9.79 20.09
CA THR A 222 -0.11 10.69 19.41
C THR A 222 -0.87 11.71 18.56
N ASP A 223 -0.35 12.93 18.50
CA ASP A 223 -0.86 14.03 17.66
C ASP A 223 -0.19 14.08 16.28
N TRP A 224 0.68 13.09 15.99
CA TRP A 224 1.34 12.97 14.69
C TRP A 224 0.33 12.84 13.55
N GLN A 225 0.53 13.63 12.49
CA GLN A 225 -0.33 13.59 11.28
C GLN A 225 0.03 12.36 10.42
N LEU A 226 -0.39 11.18 10.91
CA LEU A 226 -0.10 9.91 10.25
C LEU A 226 -0.83 9.82 8.90
N ALA A 227 -0.10 9.39 7.86
CA ALA A 227 -0.62 9.22 6.52
C ALA A 227 -0.03 7.97 5.83
N PRO A 228 -0.80 7.29 4.93
CA PRO A 228 -0.36 6.04 4.31
C PRO A 228 0.99 6.12 3.61
N HIS A 229 1.28 7.21 2.91
CA HIS A 229 2.53 7.35 2.16
C HIS A 229 3.78 7.44 3.05
N GLN A 230 3.62 7.85 4.31
CA GLN A 230 4.71 7.86 5.28
C GLN A 230 5.18 6.43 5.60
N CYS A 231 4.26 5.44 5.65
CA CYS A 231 4.63 4.04 5.90
C CYS A 231 5.62 3.52 4.87
N ARG A 232 5.40 3.80 3.58
CA ARG A 232 6.33 3.37 2.52
C ARG A 232 7.72 3.99 2.68
N LYS A 233 7.79 5.28 3.04
CA LYS A 233 9.06 5.95 3.26
C LYS A 233 9.76 5.45 4.53
N THR A 234 9.00 5.24 5.60
CA THR A 234 9.49 4.69 6.85
C THR A 234 9.99 3.25 6.67
N TYR A 235 9.24 2.40 5.93
CA TYR A 235 9.68 1.06 5.55
C TYR A 235 11.03 1.09 4.82
N ALA A 236 11.18 1.97 3.83
CA ALA A 236 12.44 2.10 3.10
C ALA A 236 13.60 2.46 4.02
N ARG A 237 13.39 3.43 4.94
CA ARG A 237 14.40 3.81 5.92
C ARG A 237 14.75 2.64 6.85
N ASN A 238 13.76 1.97 7.40
CA ASN A 238 13.99 0.84 8.32
C ASN A 238 14.79 -0.29 7.64
N ILE A 239 14.54 -0.54 6.34
CA ILE A 239 15.32 -1.52 5.56
C ILE A 239 16.77 -1.05 5.36
N VAL A 240 16.99 0.23 5.02
CA VAL A 240 18.35 0.78 4.84
C VAL A 240 19.13 0.79 6.14
N GLU A 241 18.48 1.13 7.26
CA GLU A 241 19.08 1.12 8.59
C GLU A 241 19.22 -0.29 9.19
N SER A 242 18.61 -1.30 8.55
CA SER A 242 18.75 -2.70 8.96
C SER A 242 20.15 -3.24 8.65
N ARG A 243 20.49 -4.39 9.25
CA ARG A 243 21.77 -5.07 9.02
C ARG A 243 21.95 -5.68 7.60
N MET A 244 21.03 -5.38 6.67
CA MET A 244 21.13 -5.86 5.27
C MET A 244 22.25 -5.15 4.49
N GLY A 245 22.80 -4.06 5.01
CA GLY A 245 23.94 -3.38 4.41
C GLY A 245 23.66 -2.93 2.96
N ARG A 246 24.64 -3.13 2.07
CA ARG A 246 24.58 -2.73 0.66
C ARG A 246 23.41 -3.33 -0.13
N SER A 247 22.96 -4.53 0.23
CA SER A 247 21.85 -5.20 -0.45
C SER A 247 20.49 -4.53 -0.22
N SER A 248 20.38 -3.64 0.77
CA SER A 248 19.11 -2.99 1.13
C SER A 248 18.47 -2.20 -0.01
N LEU A 249 19.25 -1.45 -0.80
CA LEU A 249 18.75 -0.67 -1.92
C LEU A 249 18.30 -1.56 -3.10
N VAL A 250 19.02 -2.65 -3.35
CA VAL A 250 18.63 -3.63 -4.37
C VAL A 250 17.32 -4.30 -3.97
N PHE A 251 17.21 -4.71 -2.70
CA PHE A 251 15.97 -5.26 -2.15
C PHE A 251 14.82 -4.26 -2.27
N LEU A 252 15.01 -2.99 -1.87
CA LEU A 252 13.97 -1.96 -1.98
C LEU A 252 13.55 -1.68 -3.42
N LYS A 253 14.49 -1.65 -4.36
CA LYS A 253 14.16 -1.51 -5.78
C LYS A 253 13.23 -2.61 -6.24
N TRP A 254 13.55 -3.84 -5.86
CA TRP A 254 12.75 -5.02 -6.19
C TRP A 254 11.39 -4.97 -5.47
N GLN A 255 11.37 -4.76 -4.15
CA GLN A 255 10.17 -4.70 -3.32
C GLN A 255 9.20 -3.60 -3.78
N PHE A 256 9.72 -2.43 -4.13
CA PHE A 256 8.92 -1.29 -4.57
C PHE A 256 8.57 -1.30 -6.05
N LYS A 257 9.08 -2.28 -6.79
CA LYS A 257 8.87 -2.40 -8.25
C LYS A 257 9.35 -1.15 -9.01
N HIS A 258 10.41 -0.49 -8.52
CA HIS A 258 10.97 0.67 -9.18
C HIS A 258 11.71 0.27 -10.45
N SER A 259 11.54 1.05 -11.54
CA SER A 259 12.24 0.84 -12.81
C SER A 259 13.70 1.25 -12.72
N SER A 260 14.05 2.25 -11.89
CA SER A 260 15.42 2.74 -11.72
C SER A 260 15.84 2.75 -10.25
N MET A 261 17.16 2.70 -10.03
CA MET A 261 17.74 2.81 -8.68
C MET A 261 17.55 4.23 -8.11
N SER A 262 17.61 5.27 -8.92
CA SER A 262 17.37 6.65 -8.50
C SER A 262 16.00 6.86 -7.86
N MET A 263 14.97 6.18 -8.34
CA MET A 263 13.64 6.21 -7.68
C MET A 263 13.68 5.58 -6.29
N THR A 264 14.48 4.54 -6.10
CA THR A 264 14.64 3.88 -4.80
C THR A 264 15.41 4.76 -3.83
N GLN A 265 16.48 5.37 -4.29
CA GLN A 265 17.30 6.32 -3.53
C GLN A 265 16.48 7.49 -3.00
N LEU A 266 15.55 8.01 -3.80
CA LEU A 266 14.65 9.10 -3.36
C LEU A 266 13.80 8.73 -2.13
N TYR A 267 13.42 7.47 -1.99
CA TYR A 267 12.69 6.97 -0.82
C TYR A 267 13.60 6.66 0.37
N ALA A 268 14.78 6.14 0.10
CA ALA A 268 15.76 5.75 1.11
C ALA A 268 16.59 6.92 1.65
N SER A 269 16.76 8.00 0.84
CA SER A 269 17.59 9.14 1.23
C SER A 269 17.07 9.84 2.48
N ASN A 270 17.95 9.93 3.46
CA ASN A 270 17.85 10.84 4.59
C ASN A 270 18.79 12.02 4.29
N PRO A 271 18.41 13.28 4.51
CA PRO A 271 19.31 14.43 4.36
C PRO A 271 20.60 14.35 5.21
N MET A 272 20.58 13.47 6.22
CA MET A 272 21.70 13.23 7.15
C MET A 272 22.49 11.96 6.80
N GLN A 273 22.16 11.24 5.75
CA GLN A 273 22.90 10.06 5.34
C GLN A 273 24.08 10.45 4.45
N ASP A 274 25.22 9.93 4.83
CA ASP A 274 26.53 10.18 4.22
C ASP A 274 26.50 9.89 2.71
N ALA A 275 27.00 10.82 1.90
CA ALA A 275 27.12 10.67 0.45
C ALA A 275 27.95 9.43 0.08
N SER A 276 28.88 9.02 0.95
CA SER A 276 29.75 7.85 0.78
C SER A 276 28.97 6.55 0.57
N LEU A 277 27.79 6.37 1.19
CA LEU A 277 26.97 5.17 0.98
C LEU A 277 26.40 5.10 -0.44
N PHE A 278 26.14 6.23 -1.07
CA PHE A 278 25.65 6.30 -2.43
C PHE A 278 26.75 6.02 -3.46
N ASP A 279 27.95 6.52 -3.19
CA ASP A 279 29.11 6.32 -4.04
C ASP A 279 29.53 4.84 -4.02
N GLU A 280 29.54 4.19 -2.87
CA GLU A 280 29.81 2.75 -2.73
C GLU A 280 28.79 1.87 -3.48
N VAL A 281 27.49 2.19 -3.41
CA VAL A 281 26.45 1.43 -4.12
C VAL A 281 26.53 1.65 -5.62
N LEU A 282 26.88 2.84 -6.07
CA LEU A 282 27.11 3.13 -7.50
C LEU A 282 28.35 2.40 -8.02
N GLU A 283 29.39 2.33 -7.23
CA GLU A 283 30.63 1.61 -7.54
C GLU A 283 30.36 0.10 -7.64
N GLU A 284 29.65 -0.49 -6.70
CA GLU A 284 29.26 -1.91 -6.71
C GLU A 284 28.34 -2.26 -7.90
N MET A 285 27.39 -1.35 -8.25
CA MET A 285 26.55 -1.52 -9.44
C MET A 285 27.37 -1.42 -10.74
N THR A 286 28.40 -0.59 -10.75
CA THR A 286 29.31 -0.45 -11.90
C THR A 286 30.16 -1.70 -12.04
N ASN A 287 30.73 -2.19 -10.95
CA ASN A 287 31.50 -3.42 -10.91
C ASN A 287 30.66 -4.65 -11.32
N PHE A 288 29.41 -4.77 -10.80
CA PHE A 288 28.49 -5.83 -11.23
C PHE A 288 28.17 -5.77 -12.73
N LYS A 289 28.02 -4.58 -13.30
CA LYS A 289 27.81 -4.42 -14.75
C LYS A 289 29.06 -4.79 -15.54
N VAL A 290 30.23 -4.43 -15.05
CA VAL A 290 31.52 -4.79 -15.65
C VAL A 290 31.68 -6.31 -15.62
N ASP A 291 31.49 -6.95 -14.46
CA ASP A 291 31.55 -8.41 -14.30
C ASP A 291 30.56 -9.14 -15.21
N LEU A 292 29.34 -8.59 -15.34
CA LEU A 292 28.33 -9.14 -16.24
C LEU A 292 28.75 -9.02 -17.71
N ILE A 293 29.29 -7.86 -18.12
CA ILE A 293 29.79 -7.63 -19.47
C ILE A 293 31.01 -8.53 -19.72
N GLU A 294 31.93 -8.63 -18.79
CA GLU A 294 33.09 -9.51 -18.88
C GLU A 294 32.69 -10.98 -18.96
N SER A 295 31.65 -11.40 -18.21
CA SER A 295 31.09 -12.76 -18.32
C SER A 295 30.47 -13.04 -19.69
N TRP A 296 29.94 -12.02 -20.34
CA TRP A 296 29.43 -12.12 -21.72
C TRP A 296 30.54 -12.04 -22.79
N LEU A 297 31.65 -11.38 -22.47
CA LEU A 297 32.81 -11.26 -23.35
C LEU A 297 33.82 -12.40 -23.16
N GLY A 298 33.63 -13.27 -22.15
CA GLY A 298 34.49 -14.43 -21.94
C GLY A 298 34.56 -15.34 -23.14
N ASP A 299 35.74 -15.72 -23.52
CA ASP A 299 36.37 -16.56 -24.54
C ASP A 299 35.51 -17.20 -25.69
N GLN A 300 34.29 -16.80 -25.88
CA GLN A 300 33.49 -17.18 -27.05
C GLN A 300 33.54 -16.08 -28.12
N PRO A 301 33.96 -16.39 -29.35
CA PRO A 301 33.89 -15.42 -30.44
C PRO A 301 32.42 -15.02 -30.62
N LEU A 302 32.12 -13.74 -30.38
CA LEU A 302 30.84 -13.16 -30.75
C LEU A 302 30.64 -13.37 -32.24
N SER A 303 29.76 -14.28 -32.63
CA SER A 303 29.30 -14.43 -33.99
C SER A 303 28.41 -13.24 -34.32
N GLY A 304 29.01 -12.09 -34.63
CA GLY A 304 28.33 -10.95 -35.18
C GLY A 304 27.85 -11.29 -36.57
N GLY A 305 26.56 -11.52 -36.71
CA GLY A 305 25.94 -11.42 -38.05
C GLY A 305 26.02 -9.98 -38.51
N ALA A 306 26.61 -9.74 -39.66
CA ALA A 306 26.62 -8.47 -40.36
C ALA A 306 25.19 -8.13 -40.83
#